data_ed082ee7a79d8c66ee2a40895ead61f7
#
_entry.id   ed082ee7a79d8c66ee2a40895ead61f7
#
_cell.length_a   1.000
_cell.length_b   1.000
_cell.length_c   1.000
_cell.angle_alpha   90.00
_cell.angle_beta   90.00
_cell.angle_gamma   90.00
#
_symmetry.space_group_name_H-M   'P 1'
#
loop_
_entity.id
_entity.type
_entity.pdbx_description
1 polymer ?
#
loop_
_entity_poly.entity_id
_entity_poly.type
_entity_poly.pdbx_seq_one_letter_code
_entity_poly.pdbx_strand_id
1 'polypeptide(L)'
;RFTNCITTSPVCVPARLSLATGLYPHHTGVWQNQRSQPSPEQPTWMQCVRAAGYRTSLFGKTHLHPHQGDLRDREDLMRAYGLDDVDEIGGPRASARVLSHMTAAWHEAGVWDAYRADYEERFRDKPHMVRPSPLGLQHYADVYVGQQARQYITEYDLQQPWCCWVSFG
;
A
#
# COMPACT_ATOMS: atom_id res chain seq x y z
N ARG A 1 -15.52 -11.56 12.84
CA ARG A 1 -14.17 -12.04 13.15
C ARG A 1 -13.92 -13.37 12.47
N PHE A 2 -12.84 -13.46 11.70
CA PHE A 2 -12.39 -14.71 11.08
C PHE A 2 -11.34 -15.34 12.01
N THR A 3 -11.57 -16.55 12.48
CA THR A 3 -10.68 -17.26 13.42
C THR A 3 -9.61 -18.09 12.70
N ASN A 4 -9.85 -18.42 11.42
CA ASN A 4 -8.96 -19.22 10.57
C ASN A 4 -8.68 -18.46 9.27
N CYS A 5 -7.97 -17.33 9.35
CA CYS A 5 -7.54 -16.56 8.20
C CYS A 5 -6.07 -16.88 7.91
N ILE A 6 -5.81 -17.60 6.81
CA ILE A 6 -4.49 -18.11 6.45
C ILE A 6 -4.07 -17.46 5.15
N THR A 7 -2.85 -16.89 5.12
CA THR A 7 -2.25 -16.37 3.88
C THR A 7 -1.68 -17.51 3.02
N THR A 8 -1.71 -17.34 1.70
CA THR A 8 -1.08 -18.24 0.74
C THR A 8 0.44 -18.18 0.76
N SER A 9 1.00 -17.11 1.32
CA SER A 9 2.44 -16.89 1.48
C SER A 9 2.69 -15.94 2.64
N PRO A 10 3.73 -16.17 3.48
CA PRO A 10 4.06 -15.26 4.57
C PRO A 10 4.97 -14.09 4.13
N VAL A 11 4.97 -13.73 2.85
CA VAL A 11 5.82 -12.70 2.25
C VAL A 11 4.95 -11.68 1.50
N CYS A 12 5.29 -10.40 1.59
CA CYS A 12 4.43 -9.28 1.17
C CYS A 12 3.96 -9.36 -0.29
N VAL A 13 4.90 -9.42 -1.25
CA VAL A 13 4.54 -9.36 -2.69
C VAL A 13 3.69 -10.56 -3.10
N PRO A 14 4.09 -11.83 -2.87
CA PRO A 14 3.28 -12.96 -3.28
C PRO A 14 1.93 -13.02 -2.55
N ALA A 15 1.86 -12.68 -1.25
CA ALA A 15 0.61 -12.65 -0.52
C ALA A 15 -0.37 -11.61 -1.08
N ARG A 16 0.13 -10.41 -1.39
CA ARG A 16 -0.70 -9.31 -1.91
C ARG A 16 -1.14 -9.54 -3.35
N LEU A 17 -0.27 -10.14 -4.16
CA LEU A 17 -0.64 -10.59 -5.50
C LEU A 17 -1.74 -11.65 -5.44
N SER A 18 -1.59 -12.66 -4.57
CA SER A 18 -2.62 -13.67 -4.36
C SER A 18 -3.94 -13.06 -3.90
N LEU A 19 -3.88 -12.09 -2.99
CA LEU A 19 -5.07 -11.38 -2.52
C LEU A 19 -5.76 -10.63 -3.67
N ALA A 20 -4.99 -9.94 -4.52
CA ALA A 20 -5.55 -9.14 -5.61
C ALA A 20 -6.14 -10.00 -6.74
N THR A 21 -5.50 -11.13 -7.07
CA THR A 21 -5.83 -11.95 -8.25
C THR A 21 -6.65 -13.20 -7.92
N GLY A 22 -6.72 -13.61 -6.66
CA GLY A 22 -7.29 -14.89 -6.26
C GLY A 22 -6.42 -16.11 -6.62
N LEU A 23 -5.18 -15.89 -7.08
CA LEU A 23 -4.28 -16.96 -7.54
C LEU A 23 -3.23 -17.31 -6.49
N TYR A 24 -2.88 -18.57 -6.39
CA TYR A 24 -1.75 -19.01 -5.57
C TYR A 24 -0.40 -18.57 -6.18
N PRO A 25 0.69 -18.45 -5.37
CA PRO A 25 2.02 -18.06 -5.86
C PRO A 25 2.54 -18.90 -7.02
N HIS A 26 2.23 -20.19 -7.10
CA HIS A 26 2.65 -21.04 -8.20
C HIS A 26 1.95 -20.72 -9.54
N HIS A 27 0.78 -20.07 -9.51
CA HIS A 27 0.12 -19.58 -10.72
C HIS A 27 0.61 -18.17 -11.10
N THR A 28 0.92 -17.33 -10.11
CA THR A 28 1.47 -15.99 -10.39
C THR A 28 2.94 -16.00 -10.75
N GLY A 29 3.67 -17.09 -10.44
CA GLY A 29 5.13 -17.20 -10.60
C GLY A 29 5.94 -16.34 -9.61
N VAL A 30 5.28 -15.76 -8.60
CA VAL A 30 5.90 -14.85 -7.65
C VAL A 30 5.98 -15.50 -6.26
N TRP A 31 7.19 -15.87 -5.86
CA TRP A 31 7.45 -16.63 -4.64
C TRP A 31 8.06 -15.80 -3.50
N GLN A 32 8.62 -14.64 -3.82
CA GLN A 32 9.35 -13.80 -2.88
C GLN A 32 9.16 -12.31 -3.19
N ASN A 33 9.69 -11.44 -2.36
CA ASN A 33 9.70 -10.00 -2.61
C ASN A 33 10.66 -9.67 -3.77
N GLN A 34 10.16 -9.74 -4.96
CA GLN A 34 10.85 -9.38 -6.19
C GLN A 34 10.15 -8.20 -6.87
N ARG A 35 10.85 -7.57 -7.80
CA ARG A 35 10.29 -6.51 -8.64
C ARG A 35 9.36 -7.15 -9.67
N SER A 36 8.11 -7.32 -9.30
CA SER A 36 7.11 -7.90 -10.16
C SER A 36 5.82 -7.08 -10.07
N GLN A 37 5.06 -7.10 -11.12
CA GLN A 37 3.73 -6.56 -11.17
C GLN A 37 2.86 -7.50 -12.00
N PRO A 38 1.58 -7.69 -11.67
CA PRO A 38 0.68 -8.42 -12.54
C PRO A 38 0.52 -7.66 -13.86
N SER A 39 0.22 -8.38 -14.94
CA SER A 39 -0.29 -7.72 -16.14
C SER A 39 -1.62 -7.02 -15.80
N PRO A 40 -1.88 -5.81 -16.31
CA PRO A 40 -3.21 -5.19 -16.19
C PRO A 40 -4.34 -6.03 -16.79
N GLU A 41 -4.00 -6.97 -17.68
CA GLU A 41 -4.92 -7.94 -18.25
C GLU A 41 -5.24 -9.11 -17.28
N GLN A 42 -4.43 -9.30 -16.24
CA GLN A 42 -4.68 -10.29 -15.21
C GLN A 42 -5.88 -9.86 -14.38
N PRO A 43 -6.98 -10.62 -14.38
CA PRO A 43 -8.17 -10.23 -13.60
C PRO A 43 -7.86 -10.05 -12.12
N THR A 44 -8.40 -8.99 -11.56
CA THR A 44 -8.34 -8.68 -10.12
C THR A 44 -9.75 -8.61 -9.56
N TRP A 45 -9.89 -8.86 -8.25
CA TRP A 45 -11.21 -8.69 -7.62
C TRP A 45 -11.69 -7.23 -7.68
N MET A 46 -10.76 -6.25 -7.68
CA MET A 46 -11.10 -4.84 -7.79
C MET A 46 -11.79 -4.52 -9.12
N GLN A 47 -11.27 -5.06 -10.22
CA GLN A 47 -11.91 -4.92 -11.55
C GLN A 47 -13.32 -5.52 -11.56
N CYS A 48 -13.50 -6.69 -10.93
CA CYS A 48 -14.81 -7.33 -10.83
C CYS A 48 -15.81 -6.50 -10.03
N VAL A 49 -15.39 -5.96 -8.88
CA VAL A 49 -16.22 -5.11 -8.03
C VAL A 49 -16.56 -3.79 -8.74
N ARG A 50 -15.60 -3.16 -9.41
CA ARG A 50 -15.84 -1.96 -10.23
C ARG A 50 -16.82 -2.23 -11.37
N ALA A 51 -16.66 -3.36 -12.07
CA ALA A 51 -17.58 -3.76 -13.13
C ALA A 51 -19.00 -4.04 -12.63
N ALA A 52 -19.15 -4.40 -11.35
CA ALA A 52 -20.45 -4.53 -10.69
C ALA A 52 -21.07 -3.17 -10.26
N GLY A 53 -20.45 -2.04 -10.63
CA GLY A 53 -20.96 -0.70 -10.38
C GLY A 53 -20.49 -0.05 -9.07
N TYR A 54 -19.54 -0.64 -8.38
CA TYR A 54 -18.95 -0.04 -7.18
C TYR A 54 -17.83 0.95 -7.55
N ARG A 55 -17.73 2.04 -6.80
CA ARG A 55 -16.51 2.84 -6.73
C ARG A 55 -15.49 2.13 -5.84
N THR A 56 -14.30 1.96 -6.34
CA THR A 56 -13.24 1.22 -5.66
C THR A 56 -12.15 2.17 -5.18
N SER A 57 -11.70 2.02 -3.95
CA SER A 57 -10.67 2.88 -3.38
C SER A 57 -9.61 2.08 -2.63
N LEU A 58 -8.40 2.66 -2.57
CA LEU A 58 -7.26 2.13 -1.85
C LEU A 58 -6.65 3.20 -0.96
N PHE A 59 -6.44 2.86 0.30
CA PHE A 59 -5.60 3.61 1.23
C PHE A 59 -4.58 2.68 1.84
N GLY A 60 -3.29 2.91 1.54
CA GLY A 60 -2.21 2.13 2.10
C GLY A 60 -1.40 1.34 1.09
N LYS A 61 -0.81 0.25 1.52
CA LYS A 61 0.23 -0.49 0.77
C LYS A 61 -0.36 -1.63 -0.07
N THR A 62 0.06 -1.74 -1.34
CA THR A 62 -0.36 -2.88 -2.19
C THR A 62 0.77 -3.79 -2.64
N HIS A 63 1.91 -3.27 -3.03
CA HIS A 63 2.94 -4.02 -3.77
C HIS A 63 2.43 -4.66 -5.08
N LEU A 64 1.43 -4.08 -5.73
CA LEU A 64 0.98 -4.49 -7.06
C LEU A 64 1.93 -4.01 -8.16
N HIS A 65 2.87 -3.15 -7.81
CA HIS A 65 3.99 -2.73 -8.65
C HIS A 65 5.24 -2.48 -7.79
N PRO A 66 6.43 -2.38 -8.41
CA PRO A 66 7.64 -2.01 -7.70
C PRO A 66 7.54 -0.61 -7.10
N HIS A 67 7.73 -0.48 -5.78
CA HIS A 67 7.75 0.82 -5.10
C HIS A 67 9.07 1.55 -5.38
N GLN A 68 9.07 2.39 -6.41
CA GLN A 68 10.22 3.18 -6.89
C GLN A 68 9.76 4.53 -7.43
N GLY A 69 10.58 5.55 -7.27
CA GLY A 69 10.26 6.90 -7.73
C GLY A 69 9.10 7.52 -6.99
N ASP A 70 8.16 8.06 -7.72
CA ASP A 70 6.92 8.61 -7.19
C ASP A 70 5.76 7.61 -7.41
N LEU A 71 5.13 7.17 -6.34
CA LEU A 71 4.01 6.22 -6.43
C LEU A 71 2.78 6.85 -7.08
N ARG A 72 2.63 8.18 -7.00
CA ARG A 72 1.54 8.92 -7.65
C ARG A 72 1.60 8.82 -9.17
N ASP A 73 2.79 8.65 -9.76
CA ASP A 73 2.95 8.39 -11.19
C ASP A 73 2.41 7.01 -11.63
N ARG A 74 1.99 6.18 -10.69
CA ARG A 74 1.45 4.85 -10.94
C ARG A 74 -0.08 4.75 -10.76
N GLU A 75 -0.75 5.84 -10.51
CA GLU A 75 -2.21 5.84 -10.32
C GLU A 75 -2.96 5.30 -11.55
N ASP A 76 -2.50 5.60 -12.77
CA ASP A 76 -3.12 5.06 -13.98
C ASP A 76 -2.99 3.53 -14.05
N LEU A 77 -1.86 2.97 -13.63
CA LEU A 77 -1.69 1.52 -13.51
C LEU A 77 -2.64 0.95 -12.44
N MET A 78 -2.77 1.62 -11.29
CA MET A 78 -3.68 1.22 -10.23
C MET A 78 -5.14 1.28 -10.68
N ARG A 79 -5.51 2.29 -11.49
CA ARG A 79 -6.82 2.36 -12.14
C ARG A 79 -7.04 1.21 -13.12
N ALA A 80 -6.00 0.80 -13.87
CA ALA A 80 -6.08 -0.38 -14.73
C ALA A 80 -6.33 -1.67 -13.94
N TYR A 81 -5.80 -1.76 -12.71
CA TYR A 81 -6.11 -2.87 -11.78
C TYR A 81 -7.48 -2.81 -11.14
N GLY A 82 -8.25 -1.76 -11.40
CA GLY A 82 -9.63 -1.64 -10.94
C GLY A 82 -9.83 -0.75 -9.72
N LEU A 83 -8.90 0.16 -9.42
CA LEU A 83 -8.99 1.12 -8.32
C LEU A 83 -9.25 2.53 -8.86
N ASP A 84 -10.33 3.18 -8.42
CA ASP A 84 -10.72 4.51 -8.87
C ASP A 84 -10.00 5.61 -8.06
N ASP A 85 -9.94 5.46 -6.75
CA ASP A 85 -9.29 6.38 -5.84
C ASP A 85 -8.09 5.70 -5.19
N VAL A 86 -6.91 6.31 -5.26
CA VAL A 86 -5.67 5.69 -4.82
C VAL A 86 -4.87 6.64 -3.94
N ASP A 87 -4.57 6.21 -2.73
CA ASP A 87 -3.55 6.80 -1.87
C ASP A 87 -2.60 5.68 -1.42
N GLU A 88 -1.67 5.31 -2.32
CA GLU A 88 -0.73 4.24 -2.04
C GLU A 88 0.47 4.74 -1.24
N ILE A 89 0.85 3.97 -0.22
CA ILE A 89 2.06 4.21 0.56
C ILE A 89 3.10 3.11 0.32
N GLY A 90 4.37 3.45 0.49
CA GLY A 90 5.43 2.47 0.64
C GLY A 90 5.36 1.78 2.01
N GLY A 91 5.95 0.59 2.14
CA GLY A 91 6.28 0.07 3.48
C GLY A 91 7.39 0.91 4.13
N PRO A 92 7.76 0.68 5.41
CA PRO A 92 8.73 1.51 6.12
C PRO A 92 10.02 1.73 5.35
N ARG A 93 10.54 0.70 4.70
CA ARG A 93 11.76 0.79 3.89
C ARG A 93 11.58 1.62 2.62
N ALA A 94 10.48 1.46 1.94
CA ALA A 94 10.19 2.20 0.72
C ALA A 94 9.91 3.67 1.03
N SER A 95 9.16 3.98 2.08
CA SER A 95 8.82 5.36 2.49
C SER A 95 10.04 6.23 2.83
N ALA A 96 11.20 5.63 3.12
CA ALA A 96 12.45 6.37 3.22
C ALA A 96 13.05 6.77 1.86
N ARG A 97 12.50 6.29 0.73
CA ARG A 97 13.13 6.40 -0.60
C ARG A 97 12.19 6.80 -1.72
N VAL A 98 10.88 6.58 -1.57
CA VAL A 98 9.88 6.85 -2.61
C VAL A 98 9.02 8.04 -2.21
N LEU A 99 8.54 8.74 -3.22
CA LEU A 99 7.52 9.76 -3.05
C LEU A 99 6.13 9.12 -3.07
N SER A 100 5.23 9.66 -2.28
CA SER A 100 3.81 9.33 -2.19
C SER A 100 3.08 10.52 -1.58
N HIS A 101 1.76 10.50 -1.52
CA HIS A 101 1.01 11.54 -0.79
C HIS A 101 1.46 11.61 0.68
N MET A 102 1.66 10.48 1.34
CA MET A 102 2.14 10.43 2.72
C MET A 102 3.54 11.05 2.88
N THR A 103 4.50 10.66 2.04
CA THR A 103 5.87 11.20 2.16
C THR A 103 5.95 12.66 1.74
N ALA A 104 5.08 13.14 0.86
CA ALA A 104 4.94 14.57 0.56
C ALA A 104 4.45 15.33 1.81
N ALA A 105 3.42 14.84 2.50
CA ALA A 105 2.98 15.41 3.77
C ALA A 105 4.07 15.38 4.85
N TRP A 106 4.89 14.34 4.91
CA TRP A 106 6.05 14.29 5.81
C TRP A 106 7.12 15.31 5.45
N HIS A 107 7.32 15.56 4.16
CA HIS A 107 8.26 16.59 3.69
C HIS A 107 7.76 17.98 4.09
N GLU A 108 6.49 18.29 3.87
CA GLU A 108 5.87 19.55 4.29
C GLU A 108 5.92 19.76 5.81
N ALA A 109 5.74 18.69 6.59
CA ALA A 109 5.87 18.72 8.04
C ALA A 109 7.33 18.78 8.53
N GLY A 110 8.33 18.69 7.64
CA GLY A 110 9.76 18.74 7.98
C GLY A 110 10.28 17.49 8.71
N VAL A 111 9.55 16.35 8.65
CA VAL A 111 9.93 15.13 9.38
C VAL A 111 10.55 14.05 8.50
N TRP A 112 10.46 14.18 7.16
CA TRP A 112 10.90 13.13 6.26
C TRP A 112 12.42 12.91 6.28
N ASP A 113 13.21 13.97 6.32
CA ASP A 113 14.68 13.83 6.35
C ASP A 113 15.16 13.15 7.63
N ALA A 114 14.56 13.48 8.77
CA ALA A 114 14.86 12.80 10.05
C ALA A 114 14.49 11.30 9.98
N TYR A 115 13.35 10.97 9.36
CA TYR A 115 12.96 9.58 9.14
C TYR A 115 13.93 8.83 8.24
N ARG A 116 14.37 9.45 7.13
CA ARG A 116 15.34 8.86 6.20
C ARG A 116 16.68 8.58 6.87
N ALA A 117 17.21 9.56 7.60
CA ALA A 117 18.47 9.42 8.33
C ALA A 117 18.39 8.30 9.39
N ASP A 118 17.31 8.28 10.18
CA ASP A 118 17.07 7.21 11.15
C ASP A 118 16.98 5.83 10.49
N TYR A 119 16.31 5.75 9.33
CA TYR A 119 16.16 4.50 8.62
C TYR A 119 17.48 3.99 8.06
N GLU A 120 18.32 4.85 7.50
CA GLU A 120 19.66 4.51 7.01
C GLU A 120 20.57 4.00 8.14
N GLU A 121 20.52 4.66 9.28
CA GLU A 121 21.30 4.24 10.45
C GLU A 121 20.86 2.87 10.97
N ARG A 122 19.54 2.63 11.10
CA ARG A 122 18.98 1.34 11.49
C ARG A 122 19.44 0.20 10.58
N PHE A 123 19.60 0.48 9.28
CA PHE A 123 20.02 -0.51 8.29
C PHE A 123 21.54 -0.70 8.21
N ARG A 124 22.32 0.28 8.65
CA ARG A 124 23.79 0.17 8.75
C ARG A 124 24.19 -0.84 9.79
N ASP A 125 23.55 -0.80 10.95
CA ASP A 125 23.91 -1.56 12.14
C ASP A 125 23.03 -2.82 12.33
N LYS A 126 22.55 -3.38 11.22
CA LYS A 126 21.76 -4.64 11.25
C LYS A 126 22.43 -5.72 12.12
N PRO A 127 21.60 -6.56 12.75
CA PRO A 127 20.20 -6.79 12.43
C PRO A 127 19.17 -6.21 13.41
N HIS A 128 19.52 -5.61 14.54
CA HIS A 128 18.59 -5.52 15.68
C HIS A 128 18.57 -4.18 16.41
N MET A 129 18.76 -3.07 15.71
CA MET A 129 18.60 -1.79 16.37
C MET A 129 17.12 -1.51 16.66
N VAL A 130 16.75 -1.59 17.92
CA VAL A 130 15.44 -1.19 18.44
C VAL A 130 15.60 0.16 19.13
N ARG A 131 14.92 1.18 18.59
CA ARG A 131 14.90 2.53 19.19
C ARG A 131 13.59 3.24 18.82
N PRO A 132 13.18 4.28 19.58
CA PRO A 132 12.03 5.09 19.23
C PRO A 132 12.14 5.64 17.81
N SER A 133 10.99 5.82 17.14
CA SER A 133 10.93 6.50 15.85
C SER A 133 11.11 8.01 16.05
N PRO A 134 11.75 8.72 15.10
CA PRO A 134 11.77 10.18 15.12
C PRO A 134 10.41 10.80 14.77
N LEU A 135 9.50 9.99 14.22
CA LEU A 135 8.14 10.46 13.90
C LEU A 135 7.28 10.56 15.16
N GLY A 136 6.58 11.67 15.31
CA GLY A 136 5.43 11.75 16.23
C GLY A 136 4.30 10.81 15.78
N LEU A 137 3.45 10.39 16.69
CA LEU A 137 2.38 9.42 16.44
C LEU A 137 1.50 9.81 15.22
N GLN A 138 1.22 11.10 15.07
CA GLN A 138 0.41 11.64 13.96
C GLN A 138 1.02 11.40 12.57
N HIS A 139 2.32 11.11 12.50
CA HIS A 139 3.03 10.84 11.25
C HIS A 139 3.31 9.36 11.01
N TYR A 140 2.85 8.46 11.90
CA TYR A 140 2.98 7.03 11.64
C TYR A 140 2.16 6.63 10.42
N ALA A 141 2.73 5.75 9.59
CA ALA A 141 2.11 5.31 8.34
C ALA A 141 0.69 4.75 8.55
N ASP A 142 0.51 3.92 9.56
CA ASP A 142 -0.81 3.33 9.85
C ASP A 142 -1.82 4.36 10.35
N VAL A 143 -1.36 5.39 11.08
CA VAL A 143 -2.21 6.52 11.50
C VAL A 143 -2.62 7.34 10.29
N TYR A 144 -1.69 7.63 9.37
CA TYR A 144 -1.97 8.31 8.11
C TYR A 144 -3.03 7.54 7.31
N VAL A 145 -2.79 6.25 7.04
CA VAL A 145 -3.72 5.38 6.29
C VAL A 145 -5.11 5.38 6.91
N GLY A 146 -5.18 5.22 8.23
CA GLY A 146 -6.46 5.23 8.94
C GLY A 146 -7.18 6.58 8.86
N GLN A 147 -6.45 7.70 8.89
CA GLN A 147 -7.01 9.05 8.74
C GLN A 147 -7.55 9.28 7.33
N GLN A 148 -6.79 8.91 6.28
CA GLN A 148 -7.22 9.06 4.90
C GLN A 148 -8.47 8.21 4.59
N ALA A 149 -8.46 6.95 5.01
CA ALA A 149 -9.63 6.08 4.85
C ALA A 149 -10.85 6.62 5.61
N ARG A 150 -10.68 7.11 6.84
CA ARG A 150 -11.76 7.73 7.62
C ARG A 150 -12.31 8.97 6.91
N GLN A 151 -11.44 9.84 6.43
CA GLN A 151 -11.83 11.05 5.71
C GLN A 151 -12.64 10.69 4.47
N TYR A 152 -12.13 9.78 3.64
CA TYR A 152 -12.82 9.29 2.45
C TYR A 152 -14.24 8.78 2.78
N ILE A 153 -14.38 7.90 3.77
CA ILE A 153 -15.68 7.33 4.15
C ILE A 153 -16.63 8.42 4.66
N THR A 154 -16.11 9.43 5.37
CA THR A 154 -16.93 10.52 5.94
C THR A 154 -17.42 11.50 4.85
N GLU A 155 -16.57 11.77 3.86
CA GLU A 155 -16.83 12.76 2.80
C GLU A 155 -17.42 12.13 1.54
N TYR A 156 -17.51 10.80 1.47
CA TYR A 156 -17.99 10.10 0.29
C TYR A 156 -19.43 10.45 -0.05
N ASP A 157 -19.67 10.82 -1.32
CA ASP A 157 -21.03 10.96 -1.85
C ASP A 157 -21.63 9.57 -2.10
N LEU A 158 -22.56 9.17 -1.26
CA LEU A 158 -23.16 7.82 -1.23
C LEU A 158 -24.13 7.54 -2.39
N GLN A 159 -24.09 8.27 -3.49
CA GLN A 159 -24.92 7.98 -4.68
C GLN A 159 -24.53 6.67 -5.37
N GLN A 160 -23.29 6.23 -5.18
CA GLN A 160 -22.75 4.98 -5.74
C GLN A 160 -22.28 4.06 -4.61
N PRO A 161 -22.53 2.74 -4.68
CA PRO A 161 -21.93 1.82 -3.71
C PRO A 161 -20.41 1.85 -3.82
N TRP A 162 -19.72 1.65 -2.71
CA TRP A 162 -18.25 1.71 -2.67
C TRP A 162 -17.64 0.47 -2.03
N CYS A 163 -16.40 0.19 -2.41
CA CYS A 163 -15.56 -0.83 -1.81
C CYS A 163 -14.18 -0.25 -1.53
N CYS A 164 -13.82 -0.12 -0.27
CA CYS A 164 -12.59 0.50 0.18
C CYS A 164 -11.59 -0.56 0.69
N TRP A 165 -10.41 -0.60 0.07
CA TRP A 165 -9.31 -1.42 0.55
C TRP A 165 -8.39 -0.57 1.44
N VAL A 166 -8.48 -0.79 2.75
CA VAL A 166 -7.58 -0.16 3.74
C VAL A 166 -6.48 -1.15 4.07
N SER A 167 -5.24 -0.83 3.69
CA SER A 167 -4.11 -1.74 3.77
C SER A 167 -2.97 -1.15 4.61
N PHE A 168 -2.94 -1.51 5.87
CA PHE A 168 -1.85 -1.15 6.78
C PHE A 168 -0.52 -1.80 6.38
N GLY A 169 0.62 -1.17 6.77
CA GLY A 169 1.97 -1.52 6.33
C GLY A 169 2.82 -2.33 7.29
#